data_a04f031ffaed795758c56332ecedd419
#
_entry.id   a04f031ffaed795758c56332ecedd419
#
_cell.length_a   1.000
_cell.length_b   1.000
_cell.length_c   1.000
_cell.angle_alpha   90.00
_cell.angle_beta   90.00
_cell.angle_gamma   90.00
#
_symmetry.space_group_name_H-M   'P 1'
#
loop_
_entity.id
_entity.type
_entity.pdbx_description
1 polymer ?
#
loop_
_entity_poly.entity_id
_entity_poly.type
_entity_poly.pdbx_seq_one_letter_code
_entity_poly.pdbx_strand_id
1 'polypeptide(L)'
;MSGHPAKDPFRIRDHVVEFDDIVAEIVRRSEETRANVPMVADVAYGADATETMDLFFPEGKRDRLPVHMFIHGGYWRMFSKRDYSYVAETVTNAGAIAVIVDYALMPTVRMARIVDQVRRAKRWVFDNVAHHGGNPGLLTVSGHSAGAHLATMLFDGDERPFGIKAALLLGGLYDLKPLQMSFLAAEIAITDEEARRFSPIDHSFDPSVGVDISVGADETPPFHSQAALFTDHLDTQGLTVSRTTLGGANHMSSVRDLGLAGTEAASLLARVVAA
;
A
#
# COMPACT_ATOMS: atom_id res chain seq x y z
N MET A 1 0.73 25.68 -34.89
CA MET A 1 -0.02 24.96 -33.85
C MET A 1 0.95 24.66 -32.71
N SER A 2 0.93 25.45 -31.66
CA SER A 2 1.74 25.26 -30.46
C SER A 2 1.10 24.17 -29.63
N GLY A 3 1.46 22.91 -29.92
CA GLY A 3 1.08 21.77 -29.07
C GLY A 3 1.70 21.98 -27.68
N HIS A 4 0.87 22.13 -26.63
CA HIS A 4 1.35 21.97 -25.28
C HIS A 4 1.97 20.58 -25.19
N PRO A 5 3.16 20.42 -24.57
CA PRO A 5 3.71 19.10 -24.36
C PRO A 5 2.68 18.25 -23.57
N ALA A 6 2.48 17.01 -24.00
CA ALA A 6 1.56 16.12 -23.31
C ALA A 6 1.99 16.01 -21.84
N LYS A 7 1.03 16.12 -20.93
CA LYS A 7 1.30 15.95 -19.49
C LYS A 7 1.83 14.53 -19.24
N ASP A 8 2.85 14.42 -18.39
CA ASP A 8 3.38 13.11 -17.97
C ASP A 8 2.28 12.32 -17.22
N PRO A 9 1.87 11.14 -17.72
CA PRO A 9 0.75 10.40 -17.13
C PRO A 9 1.06 9.83 -15.74
N PHE A 10 2.33 9.80 -15.33
CA PHE A 10 2.72 9.43 -13.97
C PHE A 10 2.73 10.64 -13.01
N ARG A 11 2.69 11.86 -13.49
CA ARG A 11 2.63 13.06 -12.64
C ARG A 11 1.18 13.32 -12.18
N ILE A 12 0.75 12.53 -11.19
CA ILE A 12 -0.66 12.49 -10.73
C ILE A 12 -1.24 13.87 -10.41
N ARG A 13 -0.45 14.78 -9.82
CA ARG A 13 -0.88 16.14 -9.52
C ARG A 13 -1.37 16.92 -10.75
N ASP A 14 -0.86 16.60 -11.94
CA ASP A 14 -1.29 17.26 -13.18
C ASP A 14 -2.63 16.74 -13.71
N HIS A 15 -3.10 15.60 -13.20
CA HIS A 15 -4.29 14.89 -13.67
C HIS A 15 -5.43 14.89 -12.64
N VAL A 16 -5.16 15.19 -11.38
CA VAL A 16 -6.13 15.26 -10.29
C VAL A 16 -6.29 16.72 -9.87
N VAL A 17 -7.41 17.34 -10.24
CA VAL A 17 -7.66 18.77 -9.98
C VAL A 17 -7.70 19.05 -8.49
N GLU A 18 -8.33 18.18 -7.70
CA GLU A 18 -8.52 18.30 -6.26
C GLU A 18 -7.35 17.69 -5.46
N PHE A 19 -6.16 17.52 -6.06
CA PHE A 19 -5.04 16.82 -5.43
C PHE A 19 -4.71 17.37 -4.03
N ASP A 20 -4.56 18.69 -3.92
CA ASP A 20 -4.17 19.33 -2.66
C ASP A 20 -5.29 19.29 -1.62
N ASP A 21 -6.55 19.39 -2.04
CA ASP A 21 -7.73 19.29 -1.16
C ASP A 21 -7.85 17.87 -0.60
N ILE A 22 -7.66 16.86 -1.44
CA ILE A 22 -7.66 15.44 -1.00
C ILE A 22 -6.52 15.19 -0.02
N VAL A 23 -5.30 15.69 -0.30
CA VAL A 23 -4.17 15.56 0.62
C VAL A 23 -4.49 16.23 1.97
N ALA A 24 -5.04 17.44 1.96
CA ALA A 24 -5.43 18.13 3.19
C ALA A 24 -6.51 17.35 3.97
N GLU A 25 -7.47 16.76 3.26
CA GLU A 25 -8.52 15.92 3.85
C GLU A 25 -7.93 14.69 4.54
N ILE A 26 -7.08 13.91 3.85
CA ILE A 26 -6.51 12.67 4.43
C ILE A 26 -5.61 12.97 5.61
N VAL A 27 -4.83 14.06 5.58
CA VAL A 27 -4.00 14.48 6.72
C VAL A 27 -4.88 14.85 7.93
N ARG A 28 -5.88 15.69 7.74
CA ARG A 28 -6.82 16.07 8.82
C ARG A 28 -7.51 14.83 9.43
N ARG A 29 -8.03 13.93 8.58
CA ARG A 29 -8.67 12.69 9.05
C ARG A 29 -7.69 11.77 9.75
N SER A 30 -6.44 11.72 9.31
CA SER A 30 -5.40 10.96 9.99
C SER A 30 -5.12 11.51 11.39
N GLU A 31 -5.10 12.82 11.57
CA GLU A 31 -4.97 13.45 12.90
C GLU A 31 -6.16 13.12 13.80
N GLU A 32 -7.38 13.15 13.24
CA GLU A 32 -8.60 12.77 13.97
C GLU A 32 -8.59 11.29 14.37
N THR A 33 -8.19 10.39 13.47
CA THR A 33 -8.04 8.95 13.75
C THR A 33 -7.02 8.72 14.86
N ARG A 34 -5.88 9.39 14.80
CA ARG A 34 -4.81 9.29 15.82
C ARG A 34 -5.26 9.82 17.20
N ALA A 35 -6.18 10.77 17.23
CA ALA A 35 -6.73 11.33 18.48
C ALA A 35 -7.83 10.44 19.09
N ASN A 36 -8.59 9.71 18.26
CA ASN A 36 -9.82 9.06 18.68
C ASN A 36 -9.75 7.52 18.71
N VAL A 37 -8.92 6.89 17.87
CA VAL A 37 -8.79 5.43 17.85
C VAL A 37 -7.67 4.98 18.78
N PRO A 38 -7.90 3.99 19.67
CA PRO A 38 -6.86 3.47 20.55
C PRO A 38 -5.63 3.01 19.76
N MET A 39 -4.44 3.49 20.14
CA MET A 39 -3.23 3.19 19.38
C MET A 39 -1.97 3.06 20.26
N VAL A 40 -0.95 2.42 19.71
CA VAL A 40 0.45 2.51 20.16
C VAL A 40 1.23 3.12 19.00
N ALA A 41 1.77 4.31 19.23
CA ALA A 41 2.52 5.04 18.21
C ALA A 41 4.00 4.65 18.20
N ASP A 42 4.63 4.84 17.04
CA ASP A 42 6.09 4.80 16.86
C ASP A 42 6.74 3.49 17.35
N VAL A 43 6.07 2.36 17.13
CA VAL A 43 6.62 1.03 17.42
C VAL A 43 7.79 0.77 16.48
N ALA A 44 9.00 0.66 17.03
CA ALA A 44 10.20 0.39 16.24
C ALA A 44 10.23 -1.07 15.76
N TYR A 45 10.40 -1.27 14.46
CA TYR A 45 10.62 -2.60 13.86
C TYR A 45 12.07 -2.81 13.37
N GLY A 46 12.92 -1.80 13.52
CA GLY A 46 14.33 -1.82 13.18
C GLY A 46 15.10 -0.73 13.91
N ALA A 47 16.37 -0.55 13.57
CA ALA A 47 17.27 0.37 14.25
C ALA A 47 17.30 1.78 13.65
N ASP A 48 16.77 1.97 12.43
CA ASP A 48 16.72 3.28 11.77
C ASP A 48 15.51 4.07 12.29
N ALA A 49 15.63 5.39 12.39
CA ALA A 49 14.56 6.26 12.86
C ALA A 49 13.29 6.21 11.97
N THR A 50 13.43 5.81 10.71
CA THR A 50 12.30 5.61 9.78
C THR A 50 11.67 4.23 9.91
N GLU A 51 12.28 3.32 10.67
CA GLU A 51 11.78 1.96 10.88
C GLU A 51 10.78 1.91 12.04
N THR A 52 9.68 2.63 11.88
CA THR A 52 8.59 2.68 12.86
C THR A 52 7.25 2.38 12.18
N MET A 53 6.29 1.95 12.98
CA MET A 53 4.90 1.75 12.57
C MET A 53 3.96 2.12 13.71
N ASP A 54 2.72 2.41 13.38
CA ASP A 54 1.67 2.68 14.35
C ASP A 54 0.69 1.52 14.37
N LEU A 55 0.32 1.05 15.57
CA LEU A 55 -0.67 0.02 15.78
C LEU A 55 -1.96 0.65 16.28
N PHE A 56 -3.06 0.49 15.54
CA PHE A 56 -4.39 0.91 15.94
C PHE A 56 -5.25 -0.29 16.28
N PHE A 57 -6.12 -0.14 17.26
CA PHE A 57 -6.87 -1.25 17.83
C PHE A 57 -8.37 -1.02 17.75
N PRO A 58 -9.16 -2.06 17.46
CA PRO A 58 -10.59 -2.00 17.62
C PRO A 58 -10.95 -1.78 19.11
N GLU A 59 -12.13 -1.26 19.34
CA GLU A 59 -12.68 -1.18 20.70
C GLU A 59 -12.92 -2.59 21.29
N GLY A 60 -12.83 -2.67 22.62
CA GLY A 60 -13.12 -3.89 23.36
C GLY A 60 -11.91 -4.80 23.63
N LYS A 61 -12.19 -6.09 23.82
CA LYS A 61 -11.16 -7.08 24.19
C LYS A 61 -10.25 -7.42 23.01
N ARG A 62 -8.94 -7.41 23.25
CA ARG A 62 -7.90 -7.77 22.26
C ARG A 62 -7.42 -9.19 22.53
N ASP A 63 -7.93 -10.16 21.79
CA ASP A 63 -7.58 -11.55 21.94
C ASP A 63 -7.59 -12.25 20.58
N ARG A 64 -6.39 -12.54 20.07
CA ARG A 64 -6.17 -13.20 18.76
C ARG A 64 -6.86 -12.51 17.59
N LEU A 65 -6.86 -11.18 17.56
CA LEU A 65 -7.49 -10.38 16.51
C LEU A 65 -6.78 -10.57 15.17
N PRO A 66 -7.47 -10.51 14.03
CA PRO A 66 -6.84 -10.36 12.72
C PRO A 66 -5.91 -9.14 12.71
N VAL A 67 -4.90 -9.17 11.83
CA VAL A 67 -3.93 -8.08 11.70
C VAL A 67 -3.88 -7.65 10.23
N HIS A 68 -3.92 -6.36 10.00
CA HIS A 68 -3.80 -5.80 8.66
C HIS A 68 -2.68 -4.77 8.60
N MET A 69 -1.72 -5.00 7.70
CA MET A 69 -0.65 -4.03 7.43
C MET A 69 -1.04 -3.16 6.24
N PHE A 70 -0.94 -1.83 6.40
CA PHE A 70 -1.09 -0.87 5.32
C PHE A 70 0.24 -0.15 5.04
N ILE A 71 0.59 -0.03 3.76
CA ILE A 71 1.81 0.63 3.29
C ILE A 71 1.41 1.83 2.42
N HIS A 72 1.89 3.02 2.82
CA HIS A 72 1.54 4.27 2.13
C HIS A 72 2.19 4.41 0.75
N GLY A 73 1.57 5.23 -0.09
CA GLY A 73 2.06 5.61 -1.40
C GLY A 73 3.06 6.77 -1.37
N GLY A 74 3.16 7.48 -2.51
CA GLY A 74 4.00 8.66 -2.65
C GLY A 74 5.30 8.43 -3.41
N TYR A 75 5.31 7.55 -4.40
CA TYR A 75 6.48 7.24 -5.25
C TYR A 75 7.77 6.96 -4.47
N TRP A 76 7.66 6.31 -3.31
CA TRP A 76 8.77 6.00 -2.38
C TRP A 76 9.56 7.22 -1.92
N ARG A 77 9.04 8.47 -2.09
CA ARG A 77 9.75 9.74 -1.85
C ARG A 77 8.99 10.76 -1.01
N MET A 78 7.75 10.49 -0.70
CA MET A 78 6.89 11.42 0.07
C MET A 78 5.86 10.66 0.91
N PHE A 79 5.25 11.39 1.83
CA PHE A 79 4.30 10.90 2.83
C PHE A 79 4.91 10.04 3.92
N SER A 80 4.07 9.68 4.87
CA SER A 80 4.42 8.90 6.05
C SER A 80 3.19 8.14 6.57
N LYS A 81 3.39 7.24 7.53
CA LYS A 81 2.30 6.57 8.26
C LYS A 81 1.30 7.56 8.90
N ARG A 82 1.79 8.77 9.27
CA ARG A 82 0.94 9.78 9.88
C ARG A 82 -0.11 10.33 8.93
N ASP A 83 0.24 10.45 7.64
CA ASP A 83 -0.68 10.97 6.62
C ASP A 83 -1.75 9.95 6.23
N TYR A 84 -1.51 8.67 6.51
CA TYR A 84 -2.40 7.57 6.13
C TYR A 84 -3.05 6.85 7.33
N SER A 85 -2.94 7.41 8.54
CA SER A 85 -3.55 6.82 9.74
C SER A 85 -5.06 6.64 9.64
N TYR A 86 -5.76 7.47 8.83
CA TYR A 86 -7.21 7.39 8.60
C TYR A 86 -7.68 6.03 8.04
N VAL A 87 -6.81 5.28 7.35
CA VAL A 87 -7.12 3.93 6.85
C VAL A 87 -7.41 2.96 8.00
N ALA A 88 -6.82 3.21 9.16
CA ALA A 88 -7.01 2.39 10.35
C ALA A 88 -8.47 2.32 10.81
N GLU A 89 -9.30 3.34 10.53
CA GLU A 89 -10.72 3.33 10.89
C GLU A 89 -11.48 2.16 10.25
N THR A 90 -11.29 1.94 8.95
CA THR A 90 -11.93 0.82 8.25
C THR A 90 -11.44 -0.53 8.78
N VAL A 91 -10.14 -0.64 9.04
CA VAL A 91 -9.52 -1.88 9.56
C VAL A 91 -10.02 -2.19 10.98
N THR A 92 -10.02 -1.20 11.86
CA THR A 92 -10.46 -1.40 13.26
C THR A 92 -11.96 -1.61 13.35
N ASN A 93 -12.76 -0.96 12.50
CA ASN A 93 -14.20 -1.21 12.38
C ASN A 93 -14.50 -2.62 11.85
N ALA A 94 -13.60 -3.22 11.09
CA ALA A 94 -13.66 -4.64 10.68
C ALA A 94 -13.20 -5.60 11.79
N GLY A 95 -12.82 -5.10 12.97
CA GLY A 95 -12.42 -5.90 14.14
C GLY A 95 -10.95 -6.35 14.13
N ALA A 96 -10.09 -5.75 13.31
CA ALA A 96 -8.69 -6.11 13.19
C ALA A 96 -7.75 -5.04 13.80
N ILE A 97 -6.53 -5.43 14.11
CA ILE A 97 -5.44 -4.50 14.42
C ILE A 97 -4.93 -3.93 13.09
N ALA A 98 -4.92 -2.58 12.96
CA ALA A 98 -4.28 -1.92 11.84
C ALA A 98 -2.82 -1.59 12.17
N VAL A 99 -1.92 -1.97 11.29
CA VAL A 99 -0.49 -1.66 11.35
C VAL A 99 -0.16 -0.73 10.19
N ILE A 100 0.05 0.55 10.47
CA ILE A 100 0.39 1.55 9.46
C ILE A 100 1.90 1.73 9.46
N VAL A 101 2.55 1.36 8.34
CA VAL A 101 4.00 1.21 8.25
C VAL A 101 4.65 2.43 7.64
N ASP A 102 5.73 2.90 8.27
CA ASP A 102 6.66 3.88 7.71
C ASP A 102 7.89 3.19 7.10
N TYR A 103 8.57 3.87 6.21
CA TYR A 103 9.83 3.44 5.60
C TYR A 103 10.66 4.64 5.14
N ALA A 104 11.96 4.46 4.96
CA ALA A 104 12.86 5.51 4.49
C ALA A 104 12.56 5.89 3.03
N LEU A 105 12.75 7.16 2.69
CA LEU A 105 12.35 7.71 1.40
C LEU A 105 13.53 7.90 0.44
N MET A 106 13.27 7.66 -0.84
CA MET A 106 14.17 8.05 -1.93
C MET A 106 14.21 9.58 -2.07
N PRO A 107 15.29 10.17 -2.60
CA PRO A 107 16.53 9.53 -3.05
C PRO A 107 17.55 9.25 -1.94
N THR A 108 17.21 9.58 -0.66
CA THR A 108 18.13 9.40 0.50
C THR A 108 18.58 7.95 0.65
N VAL A 109 17.67 7.02 0.35
CA VAL A 109 17.94 5.58 0.28
C VAL A 109 17.57 5.03 -1.10
N ARG A 110 17.93 3.78 -1.37
CA ARG A 110 17.59 3.10 -2.62
C ARG A 110 16.50 2.05 -2.40
N MET A 111 15.87 1.58 -3.48
CA MET A 111 14.73 0.65 -3.44
C MET A 111 15.02 -0.59 -2.59
N ALA A 112 16.22 -1.16 -2.69
CA ALA A 112 16.62 -2.32 -1.90
C ALA A 112 16.47 -2.11 -0.38
N ARG A 113 16.81 -0.89 0.11
CA ARG A 113 16.66 -0.55 1.53
C ARG A 113 15.19 -0.47 1.93
N ILE A 114 14.36 0.13 1.09
CA ILE A 114 12.91 0.27 1.36
C ILE A 114 12.23 -1.09 1.41
N VAL A 115 12.51 -1.95 0.43
CA VAL A 115 11.98 -3.32 0.39
C VAL A 115 12.41 -4.12 1.61
N ASP A 116 13.69 -4.03 2.01
CA ASP A 116 14.17 -4.70 3.21
C ASP A 116 13.48 -4.17 4.49
N GLN A 117 13.20 -2.87 4.57
CA GLN A 117 12.48 -2.28 5.71
C GLN A 117 11.04 -2.82 5.83
N VAL A 118 10.26 -2.84 4.75
CA VAL A 118 8.89 -3.35 4.82
C VAL A 118 8.85 -4.86 5.11
N ARG A 119 9.83 -5.62 4.63
CA ARG A 119 10.01 -7.03 4.99
C ARG A 119 10.34 -7.22 6.47
N ARG A 120 11.18 -6.35 7.05
CA ARG A 120 11.43 -6.34 8.51
C ARG A 120 10.18 -5.99 9.30
N ALA A 121 9.38 -5.03 8.84
CA ALA A 121 8.11 -4.70 9.47
C ALA A 121 7.18 -5.92 9.51
N LYS A 122 7.06 -6.67 8.40
CA LYS A 122 6.30 -7.93 8.36
C LYS A 122 6.84 -8.94 9.38
N ARG A 123 8.16 -9.17 9.42
CA ARG A 123 8.77 -10.10 10.39
C ARG A 123 8.49 -9.66 11.82
N TRP A 124 8.62 -8.37 12.12
CA TRP A 124 8.28 -7.86 13.44
C TRP A 124 6.83 -8.18 13.83
N VAL A 125 5.86 -7.99 12.90
CA VAL A 125 4.45 -8.34 13.14
C VAL A 125 4.31 -9.82 13.46
N PHE A 126 4.95 -10.71 12.70
CA PHE A 126 4.92 -12.15 12.99
C PHE A 126 5.43 -12.48 14.39
N ASP A 127 6.53 -11.87 14.80
CA ASP A 127 7.23 -12.20 16.04
C ASP A 127 6.58 -11.55 17.27
N ASN A 128 5.90 -10.40 17.14
CA ASN A 128 5.55 -9.55 18.26
C ASN A 128 4.05 -9.21 18.40
N VAL A 129 3.25 -9.26 17.33
CA VAL A 129 1.87 -8.76 17.37
C VAL A 129 0.98 -9.51 18.36
N ALA A 130 1.33 -10.75 18.72
CA ALA A 130 0.64 -11.52 19.76
C ALA A 130 0.70 -10.85 21.14
N HIS A 131 1.77 -10.11 21.46
CA HIS A 131 1.90 -9.33 22.69
C HIS A 131 0.93 -8.12 22.72
N HIS A 132 0.40 -7.75 21.55
CA HIS A 132 -0.59 -6.69 21.38
C HIS A 132 -2.02 -7.24 21.17
N GLY A 133 -2.21 -8.56 21.32
CA GLY A 133 -3.50 -9.23 21.16
C GLY A 133 -3.85 -9.62 19.72
N GLY A 134 -2.89 -9.52 18.79
CA GLY A 134 -3.07 -9.95 17.40
C GLY A 134 -2.76 -11.43 17.18
N ASN A 135 -3.25 -11.97 16.07
CA ASN A 135 -2.93 -13.31 15.60
C ASN A 135 -2.09 -13.22 14.30
N PRO A 136 -0.78 -13.51 14.35
CA PRO A 136 0.06 -13.45 13.15
C PRO A 136 -0.37 -14.44 12.05
N GLY A 137 -1.12 -15.48 12.39
CA GLY A 137 -1.70 -16.42 11.43
C GLY A 137 -2.89 -15.86 10.63
N LEU A 138 -3.39 -14.67 10.97
CA LEU A 138 -4.46 -13.95 10.28
C LEU A 138 -3.95 -12.58 9.79
N LEU A 139 -2.81 -12.57 9.11
CA LEU A 139 -2.19 -11.37 8.58
C LEU A 139 -2.62 -11.11 7.14
N THR A 140 -3.13 -9.93 6.89
CA THR A 140 -3.45 -9.40 5.56
C THR A 140 -2.67 -8.11 5.29
N VAL A 141 -2.57 -7.70 4.03
CA VAL A 141 -1.80 -6.51 3.66
C VAL A 141 -2.54 -5.67 2.62
N SER A 142 -2.34 -4.38 2.65
CA SER A 142 -2.73 -3.49 1.56
C SER A 142 -1.71 -2.38 1.35
N GLY A 143 -1.81 -1.76 0.20
CA GLY A 143 -1.01 -0.58 -0.09
C GLY A 143 -1.61 0.21 -1.26
N HIS A 144 -1.21 1.47 -1.34
CA HIS A 144 -1.62 2.37 -2.39
C HIS A 144 -0.42 2.79 -3.24
N SER A 145 -0.53 2.75 -4.58
CA SER A 145 0.51 3.26 -5.49
C SER A 145 1.86 2.58 -5.23
N ALA A 146 2.90 3.33 -4.87
CA ALA A 146 4.19 2.81 -4.42
C ALA A 146 4.06 1.85 -3.22
N GLY A 147 3.08 2.05 -2.34
CA GLY A 147 2.78 1.14 -1.24
C GLY A 147 2.18 -0.18 -1.71
N ALA A 148 1.38 -0.18 -2.78
CA ALA A 148 0.89 -1.42 -3.40
C ALA A 148 2.04 -2.23 -4.01
N HIS A 149 2.99 -1.56 -4.67
CA HIS A 149 4.25 -2.18 -5.09
C HIS A 149 4.98 -2.83 -3.90
N LEU A 150 5.19 -2.10 -2.80
CA LEU A 150 5.86 -2.63 -1.62
C LEU A 150 5.09 -3.77 -0.95
N ALA A 151 3.75 -3.73 -0.98
CA ALA A 151 2.92 -4.81 -0.45
C ALA A 151 3.15 -6.13 -1.19
N THR A 152 3.41 -6.11 -2.52
CA THR A 152 3.74 -7.32 -3.27
C THR A 152 5.04 -7.98 -2.79
N MET A 153 6.02 -7.19 -2.35
CA MET A 153 7.29 -7.68 -1.83
C MET A 153 7.15 -8.46 -0.51
N LEU A 154 5.99 -8.42 0.14
CA LEU A 154 5.72 -9.12 1.39
C LEU A 154 5.24 -10.56 1.19
N PHE A 155 4.72 -10.89 0.01
CA PHE A 155 4.31 -12.24 -0.38
C PHE A 155 5.03 -12.76 -1.63
N ASP A 156 6.16 -12.13 -1.97
CA ASP A 156 7.15 -12.64 -2.91
C ASP A 156 7.51 -14.10 -2.54
N GLY A 157 7.59 -14.98 -3.53
CA GLY A 157 7.82 -16.41 -3.33
C GLY A 157 9.10 -16.76 -2.57
N ASP A 158 10.08 -15.87 -2.53
CA ASP A 158 11.32 -16.04 -1.78
C ASP A 158 11.27 -15.45 -0.35
N GLU A 159 10.22 -14.68 0.00
CA GLU A 159 10.14 -13.96 1.27
C GLU A 159 9.49 -14.79 2.39
N ARG A 160 10.31 -15.25 3.30
CA ARG A 160 9.89 -16.01 4.50
C ARG A 160 9.77 -15.11 5.75
N PRO A 161 8.91 -15.42 6.74
CA PRO A 161 7.90 -16.47 6.71
C PRO A 161 6.77 -16.16 5.74
N PHE A 162 6.20 -17.16 5.11
CA PHE A 162 4.88 -17.02 4.46
C PHE A 162 3.81 -16.76 5.52
N GLY A 163 2.64 -16.30 5.11
CA GLY A 163 1.54 -16.14 6.05
C GLY A 163 0.68 -14.92 5.81
N ILE A 164 0.90 -14.19 4.72
CA ILE A 164 -0.09 -13.25 4.20
C ILE A 164 -1.26 -14.09 3.68
N LYS A 165 -2.48 -13.77 4.13
CA LYS A 165 -3.71 -14.45 3.71
C LYS A 165 -4.31 -13.82 2.47
N ALA A 166 -4.39 -12.49 2.47
CA ALA A 166 -4.91 -11.73 1.36
C ALA A 166 -4.22 -10.38 1.24
N ALA A 167 -4.27 -9.81 0.03
CA ALA A 167 -3.72 -8.51 -0.28
C ALA A 167 -4.73 -7.64 -1.05
N LEU A 168 -4.80 -6.33 -0.73
CA LEU A 168 -5.47 -5.31 -1.55
C LEU A 168 -4.41 -4.38 -2.13
N LEU A 169 -4.30 -4.35 -3.45
CA LEU A 169 -3.32 -3.57 -4.19
C LEU A 169 -4.02 -2.46 -4.97
N LEU A 170 -3.99 -1.22 -4.46
CA LEU A 170 -4.73 -0.09 -5.02
C LEU A 170 -3.82 0.82 -5.84
N GLY A 171 -4.14 1.02 -7.14
CA GLY A 171 -3.41 1.91 -8.04
C GLY A 171 -1.90 1.61 -8.09
N GLY A 172 -1.52 0.34 -8.10
CA GLY A 172 -0.14 -0.11 -7.92
C GLY A 172 0.76 0.06 -9.14
N LEU A 173 2.05 -0.06 -8.90
CA LEU A 173 3.13 -0.02 -9.89
C LEU A 173 3.83 -1.38 -9.91
N TYR A 174 3.72 -2.13 -11.00
CA TYR A 174 4.20 -3.52 -11.06
C TYR A 174 5.28 -3.76 -12.12
N ASP A 175 5.39 -2.84 -13.11
CA ASP A 175 6.53 -2.67 -13.99
C ASP A 175 7.14 -1.30 -13.74
N LEU A 176 8.37 -1.24 -13.24
CA LEU A 176 9.04 0.01 -12.88
C LEU A 176 9.79 0.66 -14.06
N LYS A 177 10.00 -0.08 -15.15
CA LYS A 177 10.75 0.40 -16.31
C LYS A 177 10.16 1.68 -16.94
N PRO A 178 8.83 1.83 -17.11
CA PRO A 178 8.25 3.06 -17.65
C PRO A 178 8.54 4.31 -16.81
N LEU A 179 8.78 4.16 -15.51
CA LEU A 179 9.08 5.29 -14.62
C LEU A 179 10.42 5.96 -14.93
N GLN A 180 11.36 5.24 -15.55
CA GLN A 180 12.65 5.79 -15.96
C GLN A 180 12.54 6.85 -17.06
N MET A 181 11.40 6.90 -17.78
CA MET A 181 11.10 7.90 -18.81
C MET A 181 10.09 8.95 -18.36
N SER A 182 9.70 8.93 -17.10
CA SER A 182 8.75 9.86 -16.48
C SER A 182 9.48 10.99 -15.74
N PHE A 183 8.69 11.91 -15.16
CA PHE A 183 9.23 12.97 -14.27
C PHE A 183 10.07 12.41 -13.11
N LEU A 184 9.85 11.16 -12.72
CA LEU A 184 10.57 10.49 -11.63
C LEU A 184 12.04 10.20 -11.99
N ALA A 185 12.40 10.19 -13.26
CA ALA A 185 13.78 10.01 -13.70
C ALA A 185 14.72 11.03 -13.03
N ALA A 186 14.28 12.29 -12.89
CA ALA A 186 15.06 13.35 -12.24
C ALA A 186 14.99 13.33 -10.70
N GLU A 187 13.92 12.73 -10.13
CA GLU A 187 13.62 12.84 -8.70
C GLU A 187 14.13 11.62 -7.89
N ILE A 188 14.00 10.42 -8.42
CA ILE A 188 14.41 9.18 -7.75
C ILE A 188 15.39 8.33 -8.55
N ALA A 189 15.54 8.58 -9.83
CA ALA A 189 16.53 7.97 -10.72
C ALA A 189 16.60 6.43 -10.56
N ILE A 190 15.47 5.73 -10.75
CA ILE A 190 15.43 4.26 -10.72
C ILE A 190 16.40 3.73 -11.79
N THR A 191 17.36 2.90 -11.39
CA THR A 191 18.34 2.29 -12.29
C THR A 191 17.74 1.10 -13.02
N ASP A 192 18.38 0.68 -14.13
CA ASP A 192 17.98 -0.54 -14.86
C ASP A 192 18.03 -1.80 -13.97
N GLU A 193 18.99 -1.86 -13.06
CA GLU A 193 19.09 -2.93 -12.08
C GLU A 193 17.92 -2.92 -11.11
N GLU A 194 17.57 -1.75 -10.58
CA GLU A 194 16.44 -1.60 -9.66
C GLU A 194 15.11 -1.90 -10.36
N ALA A 195 14.91 -1.40 -11.59
CA ALA A 195 13.72 -1.69 -12.36
C ALA A 195 13.56 -3.20 -12.58
N ARG A 196 14.61 -3.89 -13.01
CA ARG A 196 14.61 -5.35 -13.22
C ARG A 196 14.44 -6.13 -11.92
N ARG A 197 15.08 -5.70 -10.82
CA ARG A 197 15.09 -6.44 -9.55
C ARG A 197 13.82 -6.26 -8.73
N PHE A 198 13.13 -5.14 -8.87
CA PHE A 198 12.01 -4.76 -8.03
C PHE A 198 10.71 -4.53 -8.80
N SER A 199 10.63 -4.90 -10.09
CA SER A 199 9.35 -4.96 -10.79
C SER A 199 8.60 -6.23 -10.43
N PRO A 200 7.44 -6.15 -9.76
CA PRO A 200 6.66 -7.33 -9.39
C PRO A 200 6.33 -8.28 -10.54
N ILE A 201 6.19 -7.78 -11.76
CA ILE A 201 5.92 -8.62 -12.94
C ILE A 201 7.05 -9.60 -13.29
N ASP A 202 8.24 -9.43 -12.72
CA ASP A 202 9.40 -10.32 -12.91
C ASP A 202 9.56 -11.33 -11.74
N HIS A 203 8.62 -11.34 -10.78
CA HIS A 203 8.68 -12.16 -9.57
C HIS A 203 7.69 -13.32 -9.60
N SER A 204 7.98 -14.33 -8.77
CA SER A 204 7.03 -15.37 -8.41
C SER A 204 6.42 -15.05 -7.05
N PHE A 205 5.17 -15.46 -6.83
CA PHE A 205 4.42 -15.15 -5.62
C PHE A 205 3.94 -16.40 -4.90
N ASP A 206 3.65 -16.27 -3.60
CA ASP A 206 3.02 -17.32 -2.79
C ASP A 206 1.60 -17.59 -3.33
N PRO A 207 1.32 -18.77 -3.92
CA PRO A 207 0.03 -19.06 -4.54
C PRO A 207 -1.12 -19.20 -3.53
N SER A 208 -0.83 -19.22 -2.23
CA SER A 208 -1.84 -19.27 -1.18
C SER A 208 -2.47 -17.91 -0.86
N VAL A 209 -1.93 -16.82 -1.41
CA VAL A 209 -2.41 -15.45 -1.16
C VAL A 209 -3.53 -15.09 -2.13
N GLY A 210 -4.70 -14.71 -1.59
CA GLY A 210 -5.76 -14.09 -2.38
C GLY A 210 -5.42 -12.62 -2.66
N VAL A 211 -5.51 -12.16 -3.92
CA VAL A 211 -5.13 -10.79 -4.29
C VAL A 211 -6.28 -10.04 -4.94
N ASP A 212 -6.68 -8.91 -4.33
CA ASP A 212 -7.57 -7.93 -4.95
C ASP A 212 -6.75 -6.77 -5.52
N ILE A 213 -6.79 -6.57 -6.84
CA ILE A 213 -6.16 -5.44 -7.54
C ILE A 213 -7.25 -4.42 -7.85
N SER A 214 -7.06 -3.17 -7.44
CA SER A 214 -8.04 -2.11 -7.70
C SER A 214 -7.38 -0.91 -8.36
N VAL A 215 -8.13 -0.23 -9.24
CA VAL A 215 -7.73 0.99 -9.94
C VAL A 215 -8.93 1.92 -10.03
N GLY A 216 -8.75 3.21 -9.84
CA GLY A 216 -9.81 4.20 -10.05
C GLY A 216 -10.17 4.31 -11.54
N ALA A 217 -11.45 4.48 -11.86
CA ALA A 217 -11.91 4.61 -13.25
C ALA A 217 -11.29 5.82 -13.96
N ASP A 218 -11.02 6.89 -13.21
CA ASP A 218 -10.47 8.16 -13.71
C ASP A 218 -8.93 8.25 -13.50
N GLU A 219 -8.25 7.13 -13.27
CA GLU A 219 -6.80 7.11 -13.26
C GLU A 219 -6.22 7.24 -14.68
N THR A 220 -4.96 7.67 -14.77
CA THR A 220 -4.27 7.77 -16.05
C THR A 220 -3.99 6.38 -16.65
N PRO A 221 -3.91 6.27 -17.99
CA PRO A 221 -3.81 4.98 -18.68
C PRO A 221 -2.72 4.02 -18.17
N PRO A 222 -1.52 4.48 -17.75
CA PRO A 222 -0.50 3.57 -17.21
C PRO A 222 -0.97 2.74 -16.02
N PHE A 223 -1.76 3.31 -15.09
CA PHE A 223 -2.24 2.58 -13.92
C PHE A 223 -3.23 1.47 -14.28
N HIS A 224 -4.11 1.71 -15.27
CA HIS A 224 -4.98 0.66 -15.81
C HIS A 224 -4.17 -0.46 -16.48
N SER A 225 -3.13 -0.10 -17.26
CA SER A 225 -2.24 -1.07 -17.90
C SER A 225 -1.47 -1.88 -16.88
N GLN A 226 -0.95 -1.24 -15.83
CA GLN A 226 -0.24 -1.89 -14.72
C GLN A 226 -1.15 -2.89 -13.99
N ALA A 227 -2.38 -2.48 -13.66
CA ALA A 227 -3.35 -3.34 -12.99
C ALA A 227 -3.72 -4.56 -13.86
N ALA A 228 -3.95 -4.38 -15.16
CA ALA A 228 -4.27 -5.47 -16.08
C ALA A 228 -3.09 -6.44 -16.20
N LEU A 229 -1.89 -5.93 -16.49
CA LEU A 229 -0.66 -6.72 -16.65
C LEU A 229 -0.37 -7.58 -15.42
N PHE A 230 -0.50 -6.99 -14.22
CA PHE A 230 -0.20 -7.71 -12.99
C PHE A 230 -1.29 -8.72 -12.62
N THR A 231 -2.56 -8.44 -12.94
CA THR A 231 -3.64 -9.43 -12.82
C THR A 231 -3.34 -10.66 -13.64
N ASP A 232 -3.02 -10.48 -14.93
CA ASP A 232 -2.70 -11.57 -15.83
C ASP A 232 -1.46 -12.37 -15.37
N HIS A 233 -0.45 -11.66 -14.85
CA HIS A 233 0.76 -12.27 -14.31
C HIS A 233 0.48 -13.18 -13.11
N LEU A 234 -0.32 -12.72 -12.14
CA LEU A 234 -0.69 -13.52 -10.97
C LEU A 234 -1.59 -14.71 -11.33
N ASP A 235 -2.54 -14.51 -12.24
CA ASP A 235 -3.43 -15.58 -12.72
C ASP A 235 -2.64 -16.70 -13.37
N THR A 236 -1.62 -16.37 -14.22
CA THR A 236 -0.73 -17.38 -14.83
C THR A 236 0.09 -18.16 -13.82
N GLN A 237 0.31 -17.64 -12.62
CA GLN A 237 0.98 -18.32 -11.51
C GLN A 237 0.02 -19.12 -10.63
N GLY A 238 -1.30 -19.08 -10.91
CA GLY A 238 -2.32 -19.84 -10.21
C GLY A 238 -2.80 -19.20 -8.89
N LEU A 239 -2.54 -17.91 -8.68
CA LEU A 239 -3.11 -17.20 -7.53
C LEU A 239 -4.61 -16.95 -7.74
N THR A 240 -5.36 -16.89 -6.65
CA THR A 240 -6.72 -16.36 -6.68
C THR A 240 -6.65 -14.84 -6.77
N VAL A 241 -6.98 -14.28 -7.92
CA VAL A 241 -6.90 -12.84 -8.17
C VAL A 241 -8.24 -12.27 -8.63
N SER A 242 -8.59 -11.09 -8.13
CA SER A 242 -9.69 -10.28 -8.64
C SER A 242 -9.20 -8.90 -9.06
N ARG A 243 -9.89 -8.28 -10.03
CA ARG A 243 -9.61 -6.91 -10.44
C ARG A 243 -10.89 -6.07 -10.41
N THR A 244 -10.83 -4.94 -9.70
CA THR A 244 -11.95 -4.00 -9.56
C THR A 244 -11.57 -2.64 -10.12
N THR A 245 -12.46 -2.03 -10.90
CA THR A 245 -12.35 -0.62 -11.30
C THR A 245 -13.33 0.20 -10.47
N LEU A 246 -12.80 1.11 -9.64
CA LEU A 246 -13.59 1.94 -8.73
C LEU A 246 -14.23 3.09 -9.51
N GLY A 247 -15.56 3.06 -9.64
CA GLY A 247 -16.32 4.05 -10.43
C GLY A 247 -16.16 5.48 -9.91
N GLY A 248 -15.82 6.44 -10.80
CA GLY A 248 -15.68 7.87 -10.45
C GLY A 248 -14.53 8.20 -9.52
N ALA A 249 -13.59 7.27 -9.29
CA ALA A 249 -12.43 7.49 -8.47
C ALA A 249 -11.18 7.74 -9.34
N ASN A 250 -10.40 8.75 -8.97
CA ASN A 250 -9.05 8.98 -9.47
C ASN A 250 -8.00 8.40 -8.51
N HIS A 251 -6.71 8.54 -8.84
CA HIS A 251 -5.62 7.98 -8.03
C HIS A 251 -5.63 8.39 -6.55
N MET A 252 -6.03 9.64 -6.26
CA MET A 252 -6.04 10.17 -4.89
C MET A 252 -7.37 9.93 -4.18
N SER A 253 -8.50 10.05 -4.88
CA SER A 253 -9.81 9.79 -4.27
C SER A 253 -10.00 8.30 -3.95
N SER A 254 -9.45 7.39 -4.76
CA SER A 254 -9.50 5.96 -4.49
C SER A 254 -8.88 5.59 -3.14
N VAL A 255 -7.72 6.17 -2.80
CA VAL A 255 -7.07 5.90 -1.50
C VAL A 255 -7.74 6.66 -0.36
N ARG A 256 -8.21 7.91 -0.58
CA ARG A 256 -9.03 8.63 0.40
C ARG A 256 -10.23 7.79 0.86
N ASP A 257 -10.87 7.15 -0.09
CA ASP A 257 -12.10 6.39 0.14
C ASP A 257 -11.87 5.07 0.89
N LEU A 258 -10.63 4.59 1.04
CA LEU A 258 -10.32 3.45 1.92
C LEU A 258 -10.75 3.65 3.37
N GLY A 259 -10.72 4.88 3.86
CA GLY A 259 -11.16 5.21 5.22
C GLY A 259 -12.57 5.83 5.30
N LEU A 260 -13.35 5.83 4.21
CA LEU A 260 -14.72 6.39 4.18
C LEU A 260 -15.75 5.26 4.17
N ALA A 261 -16.46 5.11 5.29
CA ALA A 261 -17.52 4.12 5.41
C ALA A 261 -18.57 4.27 4.27
N GLY A 262 -18.99 3.14 3.71
CA GLY A 262 -19.99 3.10 2.64
C GLY A 262 -19.42 3.26 1.22
N THR A 263 -18.12 3.49 1.05
CA THR A 263 -17.47 3.49 -0.25
C THR A 263 -17.12 2.07 -0.72
N GLU A 264 -16.97 1.88 -2.03
CA GLU A 264 -16.53 0.60 -2.59
C GLU A 264 -15.11 0.26 -2.14
N ALA A 265 -14.20 1.24 -2.10
CA ALA A 265 -12.82 1.06 -1.65
C ALA A 265 -12.74 0.57 -0.19
N ALA A 266 -13.50 1.19 0.74
CA ALA A 266 -13.57 0.73 2.12
C ALA A 266 -14.18 -0.67 2.25
N SER A 267 -15.16 -0.99 1.41
CA SER A 267 -15.78 -2.32 1.39
C SER A 267 -14.83 -3.40 0.90
N LEU A 268 -13.99 -3.08 -0.11
CA LEU A 268 -12.90 -3.96 -0.57
C LEU A 268 -11.89 -4.20 0.55
N LEU A 269 -11.42 -3.12 1.19
CA LEU A 269 -10.48 -3.23 2.31
C LEU A 269 -11.05 -4.10 3.44
N ALA A 270 -12.29 -3.86 3.86
CA ALA A 270 -12.93 -4.62 4.92
C ALA A 270 -13.05 -6.13 4.58
N ARG A 271 -13.33 -6.48 3.31
CA ARG A 271 -13.34 -7.89 2.87
C ARG A 271 -11.96 -8.54 2.96
N VAL A 272 -10.91 -7.85 2.52
CA VAL A 272 -9.54 -8.37 2.61
C VAL A 272 -9.10 -8.53 4.06
N VAL A 273 -9.48 -7.61 4.93
CA VAL A 273 -9.19 -7.69 6.38
C VAL A 273 -9.84 -8.91 7.03
N ALA A 274 -11.00 -9.33 6.53
CA ALA A 274 -11.79 -10.46 7.07
C ALA A 274 -11.42 -11.84 6.46
N ALA A 275 -10.43 -11.90 5.55
CA ALA A 275 -10.05 -13.11 4.80
C ALA A 275 -9.32 -14.20 5.62
#